data_9354aa7b13b274b9310f9dd6901adf75
#
_entry.id   9354aa7b13b274b9310f9dd6901adf75
#
_cell.length_a   1.000
_cell.length_b   1.000
_cell.length_c   1.000
_cell.angle_alpha   90.00
_cell.angle_beta   90.00
_cell.angle_gamma   90.00
#
_symmetry.space_group_name_H-M   'P 1'
#
loop_
_entity.id
_entity.type
_entity.pdbx_description
1 polymer ?
#
loop_
_entity_poly.entity_id
_entity_poly.type
_entity_poly.pdbx_seq_one_letter_code
_entity_poly.pdbx_strand_id
1 'polypeptide(L)'
;KNASVIFATQSLSDIDNSGIAPAIIESCPTRLLLPNERAIEPQITAIYRRFGLNDRQIEILARATPKRDYYCQSRRGNRLFELGLSEVGLAFAAASSKTDQSLIARTVAEHGREGFLAAWLRLRGVAWAADLIPDLTNLIPTQPEMEA
;
A
#
# COMPACT_ATOMS: atom_id res chain seq x y z
N LYS A 1 -20.44 9.86 -15.70
CA LYS A 1 -19.07 9.38 -15.85
C LYS A 1 -18.67 8.70 -14.53
N ASN A 2 -18.26 7.45 -14.61
CA ASN A 2 -17.77 6.72 -13.44
C ASN A 2 -16.25 6.99 -13.36
N ALA A 3 -15.84 7.84 -12.41
CA ALA A 3 -14.45 8.13 -12.14
C ALA A 3 -14.20 7.98 -10.64
N SER A 4 -13.05 7.41 -10.27
CA SER A 4 -12.54 7.42 -8.91
C SER A 4 -11.22 8.17 -8.88
N VAL A 5 -10.98 8.90 -7.80
CA VAL A 5 -9.75 9.66 -7.60
C VAL A 5 -9.12 9.24 -6.28
N ILE A 6 -7.82 8.94 -6.32
CA ILE A 6 -7.02 8.60 -5.15
C ILE A 6 -5.93 9.67 -5.03
N PHE A 7 -5.83 10.29 -3.87
CA PHE A 7 -4.77 11.21 -3.51
C PHE A 7 -3.85 10.57 -2.48
N ALA A 8 -2.55 10.81 -2.63
CA ALA A 8 -1.57 10.48 -1.61
C ALA A 8 -0.70 11.71 -1.33
N THR A 9 -0.43 11.98 -0.06
CA THR A 9 0.46 13.05 0.37
C THR A 9 1.29 12.60 1.56
N GLN A 10 2.45 13.19 1.72
CA GLN A 10 3.30 12.96 2.90
C GLN A 10 2.90 13.84 4.09
N SER A 11 2.18 14.93 3.84
CA SER A 11 1.76 15.86 4.88
C SER A 11 0.34 16.38 4.63
N LEU A 12 -0.50 16.37 5.67
CA LEU A 12 -1.80 17.03 5.61
C LEU A 12 -1.68 18.54 5.46
N SER A 13 -0.57 19.15 5.91
CA SER A 13 -0.30 20.56 5.73
C SER A 13 -0.24 20.96 4.26
N ASP A 14 0.26 20.09 3.39
CA ASP A 14 0.34 20.36 1.96
C ASP A 14 -1.06 20.47 1.34
N ILE A 15 -1.98 19.61 1.80
CA ILE A 15 -3.37 19.70 1.37
C ILE A 15 -4.03 20.93 1.99
N ASP A 16 -3.85 21.16 3.28
CA ASP A 16 -4.47 22.26 4.03
C ASP A 16 -4.11 23.62 3.45
N ASN A 17 -2.89 23.79 2.96
CA ASN A 17 -2.41 25.01 2.31
C ASN A 17 -2.78 25.10 0.80
N SER A 18 -3.41 24.08 0.25
CA SER A 18 -3.79 24.07 -1.16
C SER A 18 -5.16 24.71 -1.40
N GLY A 19 -5.33 25.37 -2.56
CA GLY A 19 -6.63 25.94 -2.96
C GLY A 19 -7.74 24.89 -3.16
N ILE A 20 -7.39 23.60 -3.23
CA ILE A 20 -8.35 22.50 -3.41
C ILE A 20 -8.67 21.75 -2.10
N ALA A 21 -8.13 22.19 -0.95
CA ALA A 21 -8.37 21.55 0.35
C ALA A 21 -9.86 21.32 0.65
N PRO A 22 -10.77 22.31 0.47
CA PRO A 22 -12.20 22.11 0.72
C PRO A 22 -12.78 20.99 -0.14
N ALA A 23 -12.43 20.96 -1.43
CA ALA A 23 -12.91 19.93 -2.36
C ALA A 23 -12.43 18.53 -1.98
N ILE A 24 -11.17 18.38 -1.55
CA ILE A 24 -10.62 17.10 -1.08
C ILE A 24 -11.32 16.64 0.22
N ILE A 25 -11.48 17.56 1.19
CA ILE A 25 -12.11 17.23 2.47
C ILE A 25 -13.56 16.78 2.26
N GLU A 26 -14.29 17.43 1.36
CA GLU A 26 -15.70 17.14 1.09
C GLU A 26 -15.88 15.90 0.20
N SER A 27 -15.07 15.78 -0.85
CA SER A 27 -15.26 14.76 -1.89
C SER A 27 -14.53 13.45 -1.64
N CYS A 28 -13.57 13.42 -0.68
CA CYS A 28 -12.83 12.21 -0.31
C CYS A 28 -13.29 11.66 1.05
N PRO A 29 -14.41 10.93 1.09
CA PRO A 29 -15.00 10.45 2.35
C PRO A 29 -14.25 9.30 2.98
N THR A 30 -13.39 8.62 2.23
CA THR A 30 -12.51 7.55 2.74
C THR A 30 -11.10 8.08 2.82
N ARG A 31 -10.51 7.97 4.00
CA ARG A 31 -9.13 8.42 4.28
C ARG A 31 -8.37 7.33 5.01
N LEU A 32 -7.16 7.07 4.56
CA LEU A 32 -6.18 6.24 5.25
C LEU A 32 -5.12 7.17 5.83
N LEU A 33 -5.06 7.23 7.14
CA LEU A 33 -4.11 8.05 7.88
C LEU A 33 -3.03 7.15 8.47
N LEU A 34 -1.80 7.57 8.31
CA LEU A 34 -0.64 6.88 8.86
C LEU A 34 -0.35 7.37 10.28
N PRO A 35 0.28 6.55 11.12
CA PRO A 35 0.74 6.93 12.43
C PRO A 35 1.62 8.18 12.37
N ASN A 36 1.39 9.09 13.32
CA ASN A 36 2.14 10.32 13.45
C ASN A 36 2.25 10.70 14.92
N GLU A 37 3.39 10.45 15.54
CA GLU A 37 3.66 10.77 16.94
C GLU A 37 3.48 12.26 17.25
N ARG A 38 3.67 13.13 16.25
CA ARG A 38 3.49 14.57 16.37
C ARG A 38 2.03 15.03 16.22
N ALA A 39 1.09 14.10 16.02
CA ALA A 39 -0.34 14.45 15.84
C ALA A 39 -0.93 15.24 17.01
N ILE A 40 -0.39 15.05 18.22
CA ILE A 40 -0.78 15.74 19.46
C ILE A 40 -0.18 17.15 19.62
N GLU A 41 0.77 17.56 18.76
CA GLU A 41 1.28 18.92 18.79
C GLU A 41 0.17 19.90 18.38
N PRO A 42 0.00 21.05 19.09
CA PRO A 42 -1.16 21.93 18.90
C PRO A 42 -1.41 22.35 17.43
N GLN A 43 -0.33 22.70 16.70
CA GLN A 43 -0.44 23.11 15.29
C GLN A 43 -0.87 21.95 14.38
N ILE A 44 -0.42 20.74 14.66
CA ILE A 44 -0.75 19.55 13.87
C ILE A 44 -2.15 19.05 14.23
N THR A 45 -2.48 19.03 15.52
CA THR A 45 -3.83 18.75 16.02
C THR A 45 -4.89 19.63 15.34
N ALA A 46 -4.61 20.93 15.17
CA ALA A 46 -5.52 21.85 14.52
C ALA A 46 -5.80 21.43 13.05
N ILE A 47 -4.80 20.93 12.34
CA ILE A 47 -4.98 20.41 10.98
C ILE A 47 -5.85 19.15 11.00
N TYR A 48 -5.53 18.17 11.83
CA TYR A 48 -6.34 16.94 11.95
C TYR A 48 -7.82 17.23 12.28
N ARG A 49 -8.07 18.20 13.15
CA ARG A 49 -9.45 18.63 13.46
C ARG A 49 -10.16 19.22 12.25
N ARG A 50 -9.48 20.01 11.41
CA ARG A 50 -10.06 20.50 10.14
C ARG A 50 -10.39 19.36 9.17
N PHE A 51 -9.63 18.26 9.21
CA PHE A 51 -9.93 17.05 8.48
C PHE A 51 -10.99 16.16 9.14
N GLY A 52 -11.65 16.65 10.22
CA GLY A 52 -12.79 16.00 10.85
C GLY A 52 -12.42 14.90 11.86
N LEU A 53 -11.20 14.91 12.39
CA LEU A 53 -10.82 14.01 13.48
C LEU A 53 -11.12 14.65 14.84
N ASN A 54 -11.60 13.84 15.76
CA ASN A 54 -11.71 14.22 17.17
C ASN A 54 -10.42 13.91 17.94
N ASP A 55 -10.32 14.40 19.17
CA ASP A 55 -9.11 14.27 19.99
C ASP A 55 -8.72 12.81 20.24
N ARG A 56 -9.71 11.93 20.44
CA ARG A 56 -9.44 10.50 20.63
C ARG A 56 -8.85 9.85 19.41
N GLN A 57 -9.30 10.21 18.22
CA GLN A 57 -8.77 9.72 16.95
C GLN A 57 -7.35 10.21 16.71
N ILE A 58 -7.07 11.47 17.07
CA ILE A 58 -5.72 12.05 16.98
C ILE A 58 -4.77 11.35 17.97
N GLU A 59 -5.23 11.06 19.18
CA GLU A 59 -4.46 10.30 20.16
C GLU A 59 -4.14 8.86 19.66
N ILE A 60 -5.10 8.19 19.01
CA ILE A 60 -4.88 6.87 18.39
C ILE A 60 -3.79 6.97 17.34
N LEU A 61 -3.81 7.97 16.47
CA LEU A 61 -2.78 8.18 15.44
C LEU A 61 -1.40 8.44 16.05
N ALA A 62 -1.35 9.20 17.16
CA ALA A 62 -0.09 9.51 17.83
C ALA A 62 0.56 8.27 18.49
N ARG A 63 -0.25 7.31 18.92
CA ARG A 63 0.22 6.08 19.60
C ARG A 63 0.36 4.88 18.67
N ALA A 64 -0.17 4.95 17.47
CA ALA A 64 -0.13 3.85 16.51
C ALA A 64 1.30 3.57 16.04
N THR A 65 1.59 2.33 15.72
CA THR A 65 2.93 1.87 15.32
C THR A 65 3.17 2.16 13.84
N PRO A 66 4.18 2.97 13.48
CA PRO A 66 4.54 3.24 12.09
C PRO A 66 4.82 1.96 11.30
N LYS A 67 4.45 1.94 10.01
CA LYS A 67 4.63 0.83 9.06
C LYS A 67 3.83 -0.43 9.38
N ARG A 68 3.06 -0.44 10.46
CA ARG A 68 2.23 -1.55 10.90
C ARG A 68 0.76 -1.18 10.94
N ASP A 69 0.45 -0.08 11.62
CA ASP A 69 -0.91 0.35 11.89
C ASP A 69 -1.37 1.37 10.85
N TYR A 70 -2.64 1.28 10.49
CA TYR A 70 -3.30 2.18 9.54
C TYR A 70 -4.65 2.58 10.10
N TYR A 71 -4.94 3.87 10.12
CA TYR A 71 -6.23 4.39 10.58
C TYR A 71 -7.12 4.70 9.38
N CYS A 72 -8.19 3.93 9.22
CA CYS A 72 -9.19 4.14 8.18
C CYS A 72 -10.34 4.96 8.73
N GLN A 73 -10.61 6.11 8.12
CA GLN A 73 -11.81 6.91 8.34
C GLN A 73 -12.71 6.80 7.11
N SER A 74 -13.99 6.47 7.32
CA SER A 74 -14.96 6.36 6.22
C SER A 74 -16.37 6.65 6.69
N ARG A 75 -17.30 6.79 5.75
CA ARG A 75 -18.75 6.93 6.06
C ARG A 75 -19.34 5.71 6.79
N ARG A 76 -18.68 4.56 6.69
CA ARG A 76 -19.11 3.30 7.34
C ARG A 76 -18.55 3.14 8.74
N GLY A 77 -17.74 4.08 9.20
CA GLY A 77 -17.07 4.06 10.50
C GLY A 77 -15.57 4.21 10.40
N ASN A 78 -14.93 4.27 11.56
CA ASN A 78 -13.50 4.46 11.69
C ASN A 78 -12.88 3.27 12.40
N ARG A 79 -11.69 2.86 11.97
CA ARG A 79 -10.97 1.75 12.59
C ARG A 79 -9.46 1.88 12.44
N LEU A 80 -8.76 1.46 13.45
CA LEU A 80 -7.34 1.13 13.36
C LEU A 80 -7.24 -0.33 12.91
N PHE A 81 -6.37 -0.62 11.97
CA PHE A 81 -6.10 -1.99 11.52
C PHE A 81 -4.61 -2.16 11.23
N GLU A 82 -4.15 -3.37 11.35
CA GLU A 82 -2.81 -3.77 10.98
C GLU A 82 -2.87 -4.34 9.54
N LEU A 83 -2.02 -3.82 8.67
CA LEU A 83 -1.81 -4.41 7.36
C LEU A 83 -0.73 -5.50 7.48
N GLY A 84 -1.15 -6.67 7.96
CA GLY A 84 -0.29 -7.83 8.11
C GLY A 84 0.05 -8.46 6.76
N LEU A 85 0.96 -7.85 6.02
CA LEU A 85 1.55 -8.49 4.86
C LEU A 85 2.48 -9.58 5.35
N SER A 86 2.24 -10.83 4.92
CA SER A 86 3.18 -11.93 5.14
C SER A 86 4.52 -11.65 4.45
N GLU A 87 5.56 -12.44 4.79
CA GLU A 87 6.87 -12.34 4.13
C GLU A 87 6.74 -12.40 2.60
N VAL A 88 5.84 -13.24 2.10
CA VAL A 88 5.52 -13.33 0.67
C VAL A 88 4.97 -12.01 0.15
N GLY A 89 3.96 -11.43 0.80
CA GLY A 89 3.38 -10.14 0.41
C GLY A 89 4.42 -9.02 0.44
N LEU A 90 5.29 -9.00 1.46
CA LEU A 90 6.37 -8.01 1.58
C LEU A 90 7.43 -8.18 0.50
N ALA A 91 7.75 -9.40 0.07
CA ALA A 91 8.69 -9.66 -1.00
C ALA A 91 8.33 -8.93 -2.30
N PHE A 92 7.03 -8.71 -2.55
CA PHE A 92 6.53 -7.98 -3.72
C PHE A 92 6.22 -6.52 -3.40
N ALA A 93 5.46 -6.25 -2.35
CA ALA A 93 4.98 -4.89 -2.05
C ALA A 93 6.11 -3.91 -1.67
N ALA A 94 7.20 -4.41 -1.08
CA ALA A 94 8.36 -3.59 -0.72
C ALA A 94 9.38 -3.40 -1.86
N ALA A 95 9.20 -4.05 -3.01
CA ALA A 95 10.12 -4.02 -4.14
C ALA A 95 9.88 -2.80 -5.03
N SER A 96 10.22 -1.60 -4.54
CA SER A 96 9.92 -0.34 -5.21
C SER A 96 11.16 0.49 -5.61
N SER A 97 12.34 0.16 -5.11
CA SER A 97 13.57 0.89 -5.42
C SER A 97 14.03 0.66 -6.87
N LYS A 98 14.89 1.56 -7.38
CA LYS A 98 15.52 1.36 -8.70
C LYS A 98 16.35 0.07 -8.76
N THR A 99 16.99 -0.28 -7.64
CA THR A 99 17.74 -1.54 -7.52
C THR A 99 16.81 -2.74 -7.62
N ASP A 100 15.65 -2.70 -6.94
CA ASP A 100 14.65 -3.78 -7.04
C ASP A 100 14.11 -3.91 -8.45
N GLN A 101 13.83 -2.79 -9.14
CA GLN A 101 13.35 -2.81 -10.53
C GLN A 101 14.37 -3.45 -11.47
N SER A 102 15.66 -3.12 -11.31
CA SER A 102 16.73 -3.75 -12.11
C SER A 102 16.87 -5.23 -11.79
N LEU A 103 16.73 -5.62 -10.52
CA LEU A 103 16.78 -7.01 -10.10
C LEU A 103 15.59 -7.80 -10.65
N ILE A 104 14.38 -7.23 -10.63
CA ILE A 104 13.18 -7.81 -11.23
C ILE A 104 13.40 -8.06 -12.73
N ALA A 105 13.86 -7.03 -13.46
CA ALA A 105 14.10 -7.15 -14.90
C ALA A 105 15.11 -8.27 -15.23
N ARG A 106 16.20 -8.35 -14.46
CA ARG A 106 17.19 -9.41 -14.60
C ARG A 106 16.60 -10.79 -14.31
N THR A 107 15.87 -10.94 -13.20
CA THR A 107 15.27 -12.21 -12.81
C THR A 107 14.25 -12.69 -13.86
N VAL A 108 13.47 -11.78 -14.45
CA VAL A 108 12.56 -12.12 -15.55
C VAL A 108 13.32 -12.55 -16.80
N ALA A 109 14.44 -11.88 -17.12
CA ALA A 109 15.27 -12.25 -18.28
C ALA A 109 15.92 -13.62 -18.11
N GLU A 110 16.36 -13.98 -16.90
CA GLU A 110 17.03 -15.24 -16.60
C GLU A 110 16.07 -16.42 -16.48
N HIS A 111 14.88 -16.22 -15.92
CA HIS A 111 13.95 -17.31 -15.55
C HIS A 111 12.62 -17.28 -16.33
N GLY A 112 12.41 -16.30 -17.19
CA GLY A 112 11.13 -16.10 -17.86
C GLY A 112 10.01 -15.68 -16.90
N ARG A 113 8.82 -15.43 -17.43
CA ARG A 113 7.65 -15.06 -16.63
C ARG A 113 7.19 -16.18 -15.71
N GLU A 114 7.30 -17.41 -16.16
CA GLU A 114 6.85 -18.60 -15.43
C GLU A 114 7.76 -18.92 -14.25
N GLY A 115 9.08 -18.83 -14.43
CA GLY A 115 10.06 -19.06 -13.37
C GLY A 115 10.28 -17.88 -12.43
N PHE A 116 9.81 -16.67 -12.82
CA PHE A 116 10.05 -15.44 -12.07
C PHE A 116 9.59 -15.54 -10.61
N LEU A 117 8.38 -16.04 -10.37
CA LEU A 117 7.78 -16.05 -9.03
C LEU A 117 8.64 -16.83 -8.03
N ALA A 118 9.04 -18.04 -8.38
CA ALA A 118 9.88 -18.88 -7.53
C ALA A 118 11.29 -18.28 -7.34
N ALA A 119 11.90 -17.82 -8.42
CA ALA A 119 13.23 -17.20 -8.38
C ALA A 119 13.23 -15.91 -7.53
N TRP A 120 12.22 -15.07 -7.70
CA TRP A 120 12.07 -13.83 -6.91
C TRP A 120 11.92 -14.11 -5.42
N LEU A 121 11.05 -15.03 -5.03
CA LEU A 121 10.86 -15.41 -3.63
C LEU A 121 12.16 -15.94 -3.00
N ARG A 122 12.93 -16.75 -3.72
CA ARG A 122 14.25 -17.21 -3.25
C ARG A 122 15.23 -16.05 -3.05
N LEU A 123 15.30 -15.12 -4.00
CA LEU A 123 16.13 -13.91 -3.89
C LEU A 123 15.73 -13.01 -2.72
N ARG A 124 14.44 -12.99 -2.36
CA ARG A 124 13.92 -12.22 -1.22
C ARG A 124 13.98 -12.97 0.11
N GLY A 125 14.60 -14.15 0.16
CA GLY A 125 14.77 -14.93 1.38
C GLY A 125 13.54 -15.74 1.81
N VAL A 126 12.54 -15.89 0.92
CA VAL A 126 11.28 -16.59 1.19
C VAL A 126 11.27 -17.94 0.44
N ALA A 127 12.34 -18.70 0.58
CA ALA A 127 12.56 -19.96 -0.16
C ALA A 127 11.45 -20.98 0.09
N TRP A 128 10.95 -21.07 1.31
CA TRP A 128 9.88 -21.99 1.69
C TRP A 128 8.61 -21.80 0.84
N ALA A 129 8.27 -20.53 0.50
CA ALA A 129 7.11 -20.26 -0.34
C ALA A 129 7.40 -20.54 -1.82
N ALA A 130 8.65 -20.36 -2.25
CA ALA A 130 9.06 -20.73 -3.61
C ALA A 130 8.94 -22.22 -3.86
N ASP A 131 9.22 -23.04 -2.85
CA ASP A 131 9.16 -24.51 -2.94
C ASP A 131 7.72 -25.05 -2.94
N LEU A 132 6.74 -24.22 -2.55
CA LEU A 132 5.32 -24.55 -2.62
C LEU A 132 4.69 -24.21 -3.98
N ILE A 133 5.41 -23.49 -4.84
CA ILE A 133 4.90 -23.12 -6.16
C ILE A 133 5.00 -24.37 -7.05
N PRO A 134 3.87 -24.96 -7.48
CA PRO A 134 3.90 -26.04 -8.45
C PRO A 134 4.53 -25.55 -9.73
N ASP A 135 5.19 -26.45 -10.45
CA ASP A 135 5.71 -26.15 -11.79
C ASP A 135 4.51 -25.81 -12.69
N LEU A 136 4.25 -24.50 -12.83
CA LEU A 136 3.07 -23.99 -13.55
C LEU A 136 3.11 -24.31 -15.04
N THR A 137 4.26 -24.72 -15.56
CA THR A 137 4.42 -25.19 -16.93
C THR A 137 3.47 -26.36 -17.27
N ASN A 138 3.09 -27.13 -16.26
CA ASN A 138 2.19 -28.28 -16.44
C ASN A 138 0.70 -27.96 -16.17
N LEU A 139 0.37 -26.74 -15.76
CA LEU A 139 -1.00 -26.35 -15.38
C LEU A 139 -1.69 -25.39 -16.35
N ILE A 140 -0.94 -24.79 -17.27
CA ILE A 140 -1.52 -23.93 -18.30
C ILE A 140 -1.83 -24.83 -19.52
N PRO A 141 -3.13 -25.07 -19.83
CA PRO A 141 -3.45 -25.72 -21.11
C PRO A 141 -2.91 -24.83 -22.22
N THR A 142 -2.06 -25.39 -23.07
CA THR A 142 -1.65 -24.76 -24.33
C THR A 142 -2.92 -24.31 -25.05
N GLN A 143 -3.11 -23.01 -25.22
CA GLN A 143 -4.21 -22.53 -26.07
C GLN A 143 -3.98 -23.12 -27.46
N PRO A 144 -5.00 -23.75 -28.07
CA PRO A 144 -4.87 -24.19 -29.44
C PRO A 144 -4.57 -22.96 -30.29
N GLU A 145 -3.51 -23.06 -31.11
CA GLU A 145 -3.18 -22.07 -32.12
C GLU A 145 -4.46 -21.82 -32.93
N MET A 146 -5.00 -20.60 -32.84
CA MET A 146 -6.05 -20.18 -33.78
C MET A 146 -5.40 -20.05 -35.12
N GLU A 147 -5.54 -21.10 -35.92
CA GLU A 147 -5.26 -21.05 -37.36
C GLU A 147 -6.13 -19.96 -37.98
N ALA A 148 -5.48 -19.05 -38.70
CA ALA A 148 -6.08 -17.94 -39.42
C ALA A 148 -6.71 -18.41 -40.74
#